data_377e86d4ec294deb303952ea8f7b4d2e
#
_entry.id   377e86d4ec294deb303952ea8f7b4d2e
#
_cell.length_a   1.000
_cell.length_b   1.000
_cell.length_c   1.000
_cell.angle_alpha   90.00
_cell.angle_beta   90.00
_cell.angle_gamma   90.00
#
_symmetry.space_group_name_H-M   'P 1'
#
loop_
_entity.id
_entity.type
_entity.pdbx_description
1 polymer ?
#
loop_
_entity_poly.entity_id
_entity_poly.type
_entity_poly.pdbx_seq_one_letter_code
_entity_poly.pdbx_strand_id
1 'polypeptide(L)'
;MARFARFAVLAFFAALLSSRLFASAVLAAPSELSSYKLGAGDVISIRVLGEDDLTREHVKLSDAGTVSFPVLGEIQVKGMTVGALEDYVTKGLKGRYLVNPQVTVSIDEYRNFYVNGMVEKPGGYPYSPGLTVRKAVSIAGGFKERAARDKISVIHDDDPKQTPHKVDLNAALLPGDILTVEESFF
;
A
#
# COMPACT_ATOMS: atom_id res chain seq x y z
N MET A 1 32.71 41.71 -54.96
CA MET A 1 31.89 41.80 -53.78
C MET A 1 30.87 40.68 -53.73
N ALA A 2 31.26 39.39 -53.66
CA ALA A 2 30.32 38.27 -53.72
C ALA A 2 30.81 37.00 -52.94
N ARG A 3 31.58 37.20 -51.87
CA ARG A 3 32.16 36.07 -51.12
C ARG A 3 31.81 36.08 -49.62
N PHE A 4 31.11 37.10 -49.14
CA PHE A 4 30.74 37.21 -47.68
C PHE A 4 29.32 36.72 -47.34
N ALA A 5 28.47 36.43 -48.33
CA ALA A 5 27.05 36.02 -48.05
C ALA A 5 26.87 34.54 -47.86
N ARG A 6 27.91 33.70 -48.03
CA ARG A 6 27.76 32.23 -47.90
C ARG A 6 28.10 31.65 -46.49
N PHE A 7 28.74 32.43 -45.63
CA PHE A 7 29.12 31.97 -44.29
C PHE A 7 28.06 32.25 -43.22
N ALA A 8 27.14 33.18 -43.45
CA ALA A 8 26.13 33.55 -42.47
C ALA A 8 24.94 32.56 -42.41
N VAL A 9 24.69 31.81 -43.50
CA VAL A 9 23.53 30.87 -43.56
C VAL A 9 23.86 29.51 -42.91
N LEU A 10 25.12 29.11 -42.87
CA LEU A 10 25.55 27.84 -42.29
C LEU A 10 25.64 27.90 -40.75
N ALA A 11 25.82 29.09 -40.15
CA ALA A 11 25.86 29.26 -38.70
C ALA A 11 24.48 29.26 -38.08
N PHE A 12 23.40 29.60 -38.80
CA PHE A 12 22.04 29.65 -38.29
C PHE A 12 21.37 28.27 -38.27
N PHE A 13 21.84 27.32 -39.08
CA PHE A 13 21.30 25.94 -39.10
C PHE A 13 21.91 25.04 -38.04
N ALA A 14 23.08 25.37 -37.51
CA ALA A 14 23.74 24.59 -36.46
C ALA A 14 23.16 24.87 -35.03
N ALA A 15 22.48 26.00 -34.84
CA ALA A 15 21.92 26.42 -33.56
C ALA A 15 20.51 25.83 -33.28
N LEU A 16 19.84 25.26 -34.29
CA LEU A 16 18.47 24.73 -34.14
C LEU A 16 18.41 23.22 -33.84
N LEU A 17 19.54 22.53 -33.74
CA LEU A 17 19.55 21.07 -33.56
C LEU A 17 19.96 20.62 -32.16
N SER A 18 20.07 21.52 -31.18
CA SER A 18 20.49 21.18 -29.82
C SER A 18 19.40 21.35 -28.76
N SER A 19 18.13 21.57 -29.11
CA SER A 19 17.01 21.44 -28.19
C SER A 19 16.62 19.97 -28.08
N ARG A 20 17.50 19.13 -27.54
CA ARG A 20 17.06 17.83 -27.01
C ARG A 20 16.23 18.13 -25.80
N LEU A 21 14.90 17.99 -25.95
CA LEU A 21 13.98 17.83 -24.83
C LEU A 21 14.48 16.66 -23.99
N PHE A 22 15.07 16.96 -22.86
CA PHE A 22 15.16 16.03 -21.75
C PHE A 22 13.72 15.84 -21.24
N ALA A 23 12.98 14.94 -21.87
CA ALA A 23 11.81 14.37 -21.25
C ALA A 23 12.34 13.55 -20.05
N SER A 24 12.44 14.21 -18.90
CA SER A 24 12.60 13.50 -17.64
C SER A 24 11.35 12.64 -17.49
N ALA A 25 11.48 11.35 -17.83
CA ALA A 25 10.50 10.37 -17.40
C ALA A 25 10.49 10.40 -15.87
N VAL A 26 9.50 11.05 -15.29
CA VAL A 26 9.17 10.90 -13.89
C VAL A 26 8.73 9.44 -13.76
N LEU A 27 9.68 8.58 -13.45
CA LEU A 27 9.37 7.25 -12.91
C LEU A 27 8.61 7.53 -11.60
N ALA A 28 7.27 7.43 -11.67
CA ALA A 28 6.46 7.41 -10.48
C ALA A 28 7.02 6.26 -9.62
N ALA A 29 7.62 6.60 -8.47
CA ALA A 29 7.98 5.60 -7.49
C ALA A 29 6.71 4.79 -7.19
N PRO A 30 6.78 3.44 -7.17
CA PRO A 30 5.63 2.64 -6.79
C PRO A 30 5.17 3.14 -5.43
N SER A 31 3.90 3.50 -5.30
CA SER A 31 3.34 3.91 -4.02
C SER A 31 3.59 2.78 -3.02
N GLU A 32 3.93 3.09 -1.78
CA GLU A 32 4.15 2.07 -0.73
C GLU A 32 2.94 1.11 -0.62
N LEU A 33 1.75 1.58 -1.00
CA LEU A 33 0.53 0.79 -1.07
C LEU A 33 0.54 -0.27 -2.18
N SER A 34 1.32 -0.08 -3.27
CA SER A 34 1.45 -1.10 -4.33
C SER A 34 2.23 -2.33 -3.85
N SER A 35 2.99 -2.21 -2.78
CA SER A 35 3.72 -3.30 -2.13
C SER A 35 2.99 -3.92 -0.94
N TYR A 36 1.84 -3.36 -0.54
CA TYR A 36 1.04 -3.88 0.57
C TYR A 36 0.61 -5.32 0.32
N LYS A 37 0.80 -6.15 1.33
CA LYS A 37 0.40 -7.57 1.32
C LYS A 37 -0.91 -7.75 2.06
N LEU A 38 -1.87 -8.30 1.35
CA LEU A 38 -3.18 -8.65 1.91
C LEU A 38 -3.03 -9.62 3.07
N GLY A 39 -3.86 -9.44 4.09
CA GLY A 39 -3.87 -10.25 5.30
C GLY A 39 -5.26 -10.55 5.82
N ALA A 40 -5.34 -11.44 6.79
CA ALA A 40 -6.61 -11.78 7.45
C ALA A 40 -7.27 -10.52 8.04
N GLY A 41 -8.57 -10.38 7.79
CA GLY A 41 -9.34 -9.23 8.27
C GLY A 41 -9.42 -8.03 7.32
N ASP A 42 -8.59 -7.96 6.27
CA ASP A 42 -8.77 -6.96 5.22
C ASP A 42 -10.09 -7.20 4.49
N VAL A 43 -10.73 -6.14 4.01
CA VAL A 43 -11.94 -6.19 3.18
C VAL A 43 -11.56 -5.73 1.78
N ILE A 44 -11.85 -6.56 0.79
CA ILE A 44 -11.51 -6.29 -0.61
C ILE A 44 -12.73 -6.42 -1.51
N SER A 45 -12.68 -5.73 -2.64
CA SER A 45 -13.60 -5.95 -3.77
C SER A 45 -12.85 -6.46 -4.98
N ILE A 46 -13.39 -7.48 -5.63
CA ILE A 46 -12.88 -8.06 -6.88
C ILE A 46 -13.96 -7.86 -7.93
N ARG A 47 -13.70 -6.99 -8.91
CA ARG A 47 -14.63 -6.69 -10.00
C ARG A 47 -14.15 -7.27 -11.31
N VAL A 48 -15.05 -7.90 -12.02
CA VAL A 48 -14.80 -8.41 -13.37
C VAL A 48 -15.67 -7.62 -14.34
N LEU A 49 -15.04 -6.86 -15.24
CA LEU A 49 -15.73 -5.94 -16.12
C LEU A 49 -16.73 -6.70 -17.04
N GLY A 50 -18.01 -6.32 -16.94
CA GLY A 50 -19.10 -6.91 -17.74
C GLY A 50 -19.62 -8.23 -17.20
N GLU A 51 -19.15 -8.69 -16.03
CA GLU A 51 -19.51 -9.99 -15.44
C GLU A 51 -19.92 -9.81 -13.97
N ASP A 52 -21.15 -9.35 -13.72
CA ASP A 52 -21.64 -9.09 -12.36
C ASP A 52 -21.69 -10.37 -11.51
N ASP A 53 -21.99 -11.53 -12.13
CA ASP A 53 -22.04 -12.82 -11.44
C ASP A 53 -20.66 -13.26 -10.89
N LEU A 54 -19.58 -12.76 -11.49
CA LEU A 54 -18.19 -13.01 -11.05
C LEU A 54 -17.65 -11.92 -10.15
N THR A 55 -18.34 -10.78 -10.03
CA THR A 55 -17.94 -9.67 -9.15
C THR A 55 -18.21 -10.01 -7.69
N ARG A 56 -17.30 -9.67 -6.82
CA ARG A 56 -17.40 -9.82 -5.37
C ARG A 56 -17.01 -8.52 -4.69
N GLU A 57 -17.93 -7.93 -3.98
CA GLU A 57 -17.74 -6.65 -3.28
C GLU A 57 -17.76 -6.86 -1.77
N HIS A 58 -16.94 -6.07 -1.07
CA HIS A 58 -16.84 -6.03 0.40
C HIS A 58 -16.62 -7.41 1.04
N VAL A 59 -15.74 -8.22 0.44
CA VAL A 59 -15.41 -9.53 0.97
C VAL A 59 -14.31 -9.41 2.00
N LYS A 60 -14.62 -9.77 3.25
CA LYS A 60 -13.63 -9.86 4.32
C LYS A 60 -12.81 -11.13 4.16
N LEU A 61 -11.48 -10.98 4.17
CA LEU A 61 -10.58 -12.12 4.16
C LEU A 61 -10.72 -12.93 5.43
N SER A 62 -10.78 -14.26 5.27
CA SER A 62 -10.90 -15.19 6.39
C SER A 62 -9.66 -15.16 7.28
N ASP A 63 -9.73 -15.79 8.46
CA ASP A 63 -8.59 -15.93 9.36
C ASP A 63 -7.44 -16.72 8.71
N ALA A 64 -7.75 -17.63 7.78
CA ALA A 64 -6.77 -18.32 6.96
C ALA A 64 -6.17 -17.42 5.87
N GLY A 65 -6.73 -16.23 5.64
CA GLY A 65 -6.32 -15.31 4.58
C GLY A 65 -6.78 -15.75 3.20
N THR A 66 -7.99 -16.33 3.13
CA THR A 66 -8.58 -16.81 1.89
C THR A 66 -9.82 -15.99 1.50
N VAL A 67 -10.18 -16.06 0.22
CA VAL A 67 -11.43 -15.54 -0.33
C VAL A 67 -12.08 -16.59 -1.23
N SER A 68 -13.41 -16.76 -1.10
CA SER A 68 -14.17 -17.58 -2.02
C SER A 68 -14.53 -16.79 -3.27
N PHE A 69 -14.09 -17.28 -4.43
CA PHE A 69 -14.35 -16.65 -5.72
C PHE A 69 -15.11 -17.61 -6.65
N PRO A 70 -16.14 -17.14 -7.40
CA PRO A 70 -16.90 -17.99 -8.29
C PRO A 70 -15.98 -18.70 -9.28
N VAL A 71 -16.32 -19.90 -9.64
CA VAL A 71 -15.65 -20.78 -10.60
C VAL A 71 -14.18 -21.13 -10.31
N LEU A 72 -13.47 -20.32 -9.49
CA LEU A 72 -12.10 -20.59 -9.05
C LEU A 72 -12.04 -21.24 -7.65
N GLY A 73 -13.15 -21.19 -6.90
CA GLY A 73 -13.20 -21.72 -5.54
C GLY A 73 -12.51 -20.83 -4.51
N GLU A 74 -11.88 -21.45 -3.55
CA GLU A 74 -11.18 -20.75 -2.47
C GLU A 74 -9.76 -20.38 -2.92
N ILE A 75 -9.42 -19.09 -2.83
CA ILE A 75 -8.13 -18.53 -3.24
C ILE A 75 -7.37 -18.10 -2.00
N GLN A 76 -6.14 -18.58 -1.82
CA GLN A 76 -5.23 -18.12 -0.79
C GLN A 76 -4.65 -16.76 -1.19
N VAL A 77 -5.05 -15.69 -0.50
CA VAL A 77 -4.67 -14.31 -0.82
C VAL A 77 -3.71 -13.69 0.18
N LYS A 78 -3.57 -14.28 1.37
CA LYS A 78 -2.62 -13.80 2.39
C LYS A 78 -1.20 -13.73 1.83
N GLY A 79 -0.59 -12.55 1.94
CA GLY A 79 0.75 -12.28 1.42
C GLY A 79 0.81 -11.88 -0.05
N MET A 80 -0.30 -11.94 -0.78
CA MET A 80 -0.37 -11.39 -2.14
C MET A 80 -0.52 -9.88 -2.12
N THR A 81 0.00 -9.21 -3.14
CA THR A 81 -0.36 -7.82 -3.42
C THR A 81 -1.67 -7.78 -4.21
N VAL A 82 -2.31 -6.61 -4.25
CA VAL A 82 -3.52 -6.39 -5.07
C VAL A 82 -3.28 -6.81 -6.52
N GLY A 83 -2.17 -6.36 -7.13
CA GLY A 83 -1.83 -6.71 -8.52
C GLY A 83 -1.56 -8.20 -8.71
N ALA A 84 -0.95 -8.89 -7.73
CA ALA A 84 -0.76 -10.35 -7.80
C ALA A 84 -2.10 -11.11 -7.78
N LEU A 85 -3.07 -10.62 -7.01
CA LEU A 85 -4.42 -11.19 -6.97
C LEU A 85 -5.19 -10.92 -8.26
N GLU A 86 -5.09 -9.70 -8.84
CA GLU A 86 -5.66 -9.37 -10.15
C GLU A 86 -5.16 -10.33 -11.24
N ASP A 87 -3.84 -10.51 -11.28
CA ASP A 87 -3.18 -11.42 -12.23
C ASP A 87 -3.63 -12.88 -12.04
N TYR A 88 -3.75 -13.33 -10.78
CA TYR A 88 -4.17 -14.69 -10.46
C TYR A 88 -5.59 -14.96 -10.96
N VAL A 89 -6.54 -14.07 -10.63
CA VAL A 89 -7.94 -14.20 -11.05
C VAL A 89 -8.06 -14.09 -12.57
N THR A 90 -7.36 -13.11 -13.18
CA THR A 90 -7.34 -12.94 -14.64
C THR A 90 -6.88 -14.21 -15.36
N LYS A 91 -5.78 -14.82 -14.91
CA LYS A 91 -5.25 -16.07 -15.47
C LYS A 91 -6.21 -17.23 -15.26
N GLY A 92 -6.85 -17.33 -14.11
CA GLY A 92 -7.81 -18.39 -13.79
C GLY A 92 -9.09 -18.33 -14.64
N LEU A 93 -9.54 -17.12 -15.00
CA LEU A 93 -10.73 -16.91 -15.83
C LEU A 93 -10.45 -17.05 -17.32
N LYS A 94 -9.23 -16.70 -17.77
CA LYS A 94 -8.88 -16.61 -19.19
C LYS A 94 -8.91 -17.98 -19.90
N GLY A 95 -9.58 -18.00 -21.05
CA GLY A 95 -9.65 -19.17 -21.96
C GLY A 95 -10.64 -20.23 -21.52
N ARG A 96 -10.87 -20.40 -20.21
CA ARG A 96 -11.83 -21.40 -19.70
C ARG A 96 -13.24 -20.82 -19.51
N TYR A 97 -13.32 -19.58 -19.03
CA TYR A 97 -14.58 -18.90 -18.74
C TYR A 97 -14.77 -17.65 -19.59
N LEU A 98 -13.71 -16.86 -19.77
CA LEU A 98 -13.72 -15.61 -20.51
C LEU A 98 -12.58 -15.55 -21.52
N VAL A 99 -12.80 -14.87 -22.64
CA VAL A 99 -11.76 -14.69 -23.68
C VAL A 99 -10.72 -13.66 -23.24
N ASN A 100 -11.20 -12.53 -22.74
CA ASN A 100 -10.33 -11.41 -22.33
C ASN A 100 -10.84 -10.80 -21.02
N PRO A 101 -10.68 -11.48 -19.86
CA PRO A 101 -11.15 -10.96 -18.59
C PRO A 101 -10.36 -9.70 -18.19
N GLN A 102 -11.08 -8.68 -17.74
CA GLN A 102 -10.51 -7.50 -17.10
C GLN A 102 -10.93 -7.50 -15.64
N VAL A 103 -9.96 -7.75 -14.77
CA VAL A 103 -10.18 -7.87 -13.33
C VAL A 103 -9.54 -6.66 -12.64
N THR A 104 -10.26 -6.08 -11.70
CA THR A 104 -9.77 -5.01 -10.82
C THR A 104 -9.99 -5.43 -9.39
N VAL A 105 -8.96 -5.33 -8.56
CA VAL A 105 -9.03 -5.57 -7.13
C VAL A 105 -8.79 -4.26 -6.38
N SER A 106 -9.65 -3.94 -5.42
CA SER A 106 -9.48 -2.80 -4.53
C SER A 106 -9.53 -3.25 -3.07
N ILE A 107 -8.81 -2.51 -2.21
CA ILE A 107 -8.94 -2.66 -0.77
C ILE A 107 -9.99 -1.65 -0.31
N ASP A 108 -11.08 -2.14 0.25
CA ASP A 108 -12.15 -1.30 0.77
C ASP A 108 -11.85 -0.90 2.23
N GLU A 109 -11.39 -1.87 3.03
CA GLU A 109 -10.98 -1.63 4.42
C GLU A 109 -9.72 -2.43 4.75
N TYR A 110 -8.77 -1.77 5.41
CA TYR A 110 -7.59 -2.42 5.96
C TYR A 110 -7.93 -3.01 7.33
N ARG A 111 -7.26 -4.10 7.71
CA ARG A 111 -7.32 -4.62 9.07
C ARG A 111 -6.85 -3.58 10.09
N ASN A 112 -7.39 -3.67 11.29
CA ASN A 112 -7.06 -2.75 12.38
C ASN A 112 -5.57 -2.80 12.75
N PHE A 113 -5.04 -1.68 13.23
CA PHE A 113 -3.83 -1.65 14.05
C PHE A 113 -4.22 -1.56 15.53
N TYR A 114 -3.28 -1.85 16.41
CA TYR A 114 -3.53 -1.88 17.85
C TYR A 114 -2.57 -0.94 18.59
N VAL A 115 -3.08 -0.27 19.62
CA VAL A 115 -2.29 0.62 20.48
C VAL A 115 -2.42 0.16 21.91
N ASN A 116 -1.30 -0.10 22.55
CA ASN A 116 -1.20 -0.59 23.92
C ASN A 116 -0.35 0.33 24.80
N GLY A 117 -0.42 0.12 26.13
CA GLY A 117 0.42 0.77 27.12
C GLY A 117 -0.07 2.16 27.53
N MET A 118 0.83 3.11 27.66
CA MET A 118 0.59 4.41 28.28
C MET A 118 -0.01 5.45 27.32
N VAL A 119 -1.16 5.10 26.73
CA VAL A 119 -2.03 5.99 25.97
C VAL A 119 -3.39 6.09 26.65
N GLU A 120 -4.14 7.16 26.38
CA GLU A 120 -5.42 7.41 27.06
C GLU A 120 -6.45 6.29 26.80
N LYS A 121 -6.53 5.81 25.57
CA LYS A 121 -7.49 4.78 25.14
C LYS A 121 -6.77 3.65 24.39
N PRO A 122 -6.20 2.67 25.09
CA PRO A 122 -5.67 1.47 24.43
C PRO A 122 -6.76 0.70 23.70
N GLY A 123 -6.44 0.10 22.53
CA GLY A 123 -7.40 -0.68 21.76
C GLY A 123 -7.03 -0.86 20.30
N GLY A 124 -7.94 -1.47 19.53
CA GLY A 124 -7.82 -1.61 18.08
C GLY A 124 -8.51 -0.47 17.34
N TYR A 125 -7.86 0.02 16.30
CA TYR A 125 -8.32 1.17 15.52
C TYR A 125 -8.26 0.88 14.02
N PRO A 126 -9.19 1.42 13.22
CA PRO A 126 -9.15 1.28 11.78
C PRO A 126 -7.90 1.96 11.22
N TYR A 127 -7.21 1.23 10.34
CA TYR A 127 -6.01 1.75 9.68
C TYR A 127 -6.39 2.70 8.54
N SER A 128 -5.56 3.71 8.34
CA SER A 128 -5.63 4.59 7.18
C SER A 128 -4.24 4.76 6.55
N PRO A 129 -4.12 4.78 5.22
CA PRO A 129 -2.85 4.99 4.54
C PRO A 129 -2.11 6.24 5.01
N GLY A 130 -0.79 6.11 5.19
CA GLY A 130 0.04 7.19 5.71
C GLY A 130 -0.09 7.41 7.22
N LEU A 131 -0.53 6.38 7.96
CA LEU A 131 -0.54 6.36 9.41
C LEU A 131 0.90 6.37 9.94
N THR A 132 1.15 7.19 10.96
CA THR A 132 2.41 7.22 11.70
C THR A 132 2.15 6.96 13.18
N VAL A 133 3.20 6.62 13.93
CA VAL A 133 3.15 6.44 15.38
C VAL A 133 2.50 7.66 16.06
N ARG A 134 2.88 8.88 15.68
CA ARG A 134 2.30 10.11 16.19
C ARG A 134 0.79 10.20 15.98
N LYS A 135 0.32 9.86 14.77
CA LYS A 135 -1.12 9.87 14.44
C LYS A 135 -1.85 8.78 15.23
N ALA A 136 -1.27 7.59 15.33
CA ALA A 136 -1.85 6.48 16.07
C ALA A 136 -2.05 6.81 17.56
N VAL A 137 -1.01 7.40 18.20
CA VAL A 137 -1.13 7.86 19.58
C VAL A 137 -2.21 8.94 19.71
N SER A 138 -2.31 9.88 18.76
CA SER A 138 -3.36 10.91 18.76
C SER A 138 -4.75 10.31 18.64
N ILE A 139 -4.94 9.30 17.80
CA ILE A 139 -6.22 8.56 17.65
C ILE A 139 -6.56 7.86 18.98
N ALA A 140 -5.56 7.31 19.68
CA ALA A 140 -5.72 6.69 21.00
C ALA A 140 -5.89 7.71 22.15
N GLY A 141 -6.14 8.99 21.84
CA GLY A 141 -6.40 10.06 22.83
C GLY A 141 -5.17 10.74 23.38
N GLY A 142 -3.98 10.41 22.91
CA GLY A 142 -2.71 10.97 23.36
C GLY A 142 -1.98 10.11 24.40
N PHE A 143 -0.82 10.62 24.82
CA PHE A 143 -0.02 9.99 25.86
C PHE A 143 -0.59 10.25 27.26
N LYS A 144 -0.57 9.26 28.13
CA LYS A 144 -0.77 9.46 29.56
C LYS A 144 0.40 10.22 30.18
N GLU A 145 0.17 10.78 31.37
CA GLU A 145 1.17 11.63 32.08
C GLU A 145 2.52 10.92 32.27
N ARG A 146 2.49 9.62 32.60
CA ARG A 146 3.70 8.82 32.84
C ARG A 146 4.20 8.04 31.61
N ALA A 147 3.82 8.43 30.41
CA ALA A 147 4.26 7.78 29.19
C ALA A 147 5.74 8.09 28.88
N ALA A 148 6.52 7.05 28.62
CA ALA A 148 7.89 7.18 28.12
C ALA A 148 7.86 7.41 26.61
N ARG A 149 7.89 8.68 26.20
CA ARG A 149 7.77 9.08 24.77
C ARG A 149 8.96 8.67 23.91
N ASP A 150 10.05 8.25 24.51
CA ASP A 150 11.28 7.74 23.90
C ASP A 150 11.38 6.21 23.92
N LYS A 151 10.43 5.53 24.58
CA LYS A 151 10.32 4.08 24.68
C LYS A 151 9.03 3.61 24.04
N ILE A 152 9.02 3.72 22.72
CA ILE A 152 7.90 3.28 21.88
C ILE A 152 8.39 2.14 21.01
N SER A 153 7.63 1.06 20.95
CA SER A 153 7.94 -0.10 20.12
C SER A 153 6.77 -0.52 19.27
N VAL A 154 7.07 -1.12 18.13
CA VAL A 154 6.09 -1.70 17.22
C VAL A 154 6.44 -3.16 16.98
N ILE A 155 5.43 -4.02 17.01
CA ILE A 155 5.49 -5.39 16.54
C ILE A 155 4.72 -5.42 15.22
N HIS A 156 5.40 -5.84 14.14
CA HIS A 156 4.76 -5.97 12.84
C HIS A 156 3.97 -7.28 12.74
N ASP A 157 2.80 -7.22 12.09
CA ASP A 157 1.90 -8.38 11.94
C ASP A 157 2.53 -9.53 11.11
N ASP A 158 3.44 -9.18 10.19
CA ASP A 158 4.15 -10.13 9.34
C ASP A 158 5.43 -10.71 9.99
N ASP A 159 5.82 -10.25 11.19
CA ASP A 159 6.95 -10.83 11.94
C ASP A 159 6.52 -12.09 12.72
N PRO A 160 6.94 -13.30 12.27
CA PRO A 160 6.57 -14.55 12.93
C PRO A 160 7.16 -14.67 14.36
N LYS A 161 8.19 -13.88 14.69
CA LYS A 161 8.81 -13.86 16.01
C LYS A 161 8.17 -12.84 16.95
N GLN A 162 7.31 -11.98 16.41
CA GLN A 162 6.67 -10.90 17.15
C GLN A 162 7.66 -10.05 17.97
N THR A 163 8.77 -9.70 17.33
CA THR A 163 9.85 -8.97 17.98
C THR A 163 9.51 -7.48 18.06
N PRO A 164 9.54 -6.86 19.26
CA PRO A 164 9.31 -5.43 19.38
C PRO A 164 10.51 -4.65 18.83
N HIS A 165 10.25 -3.76 17.89
CA HIS A 165 11.23 -2.84 17.31
C HIS A 165 11.02 -1.44 17.86
N LYS A 166 12.08 -0.83 18.40
CA LYS A 166 12.02 0.56 18.85
C LYS A 166 11.81 1.49 17.66
N VAL A 167 10.85 2.41 17.78
CA VAL A 167 10.47 3.35 16.72
C VAL A 167 10.37 4.78 17.25
N ASP A 168 10.47 5.75 16.34
CA ASP A 168 10.17 7.14 16.64
C ASP A 168 8.73 7.53 16.27
N LEU A 169 8.34 8.75 16.64
CA LEU A 169 6.98 9.25 16.38
C LEU A 169 6.62 9.44 14.90
N ASN A 170 7.62 9.51 14.02
CA ASN A 170 7.40 9.70 12.58
C ASN A 170 7.44 8.38 11.82
N ALA A 171 7.80 7.27 12.50
CA ALA A 171 7.78 5.95 11.88
C ALA A 171 6.39 5.62 11.34
N ALA A 172 6.36 5.02 10.14
CA ALA A 172 5.12 4.54 9.54
C ALA A 172 4.62 3.31 10.29
N LEU A 173 3.30 3.21 10.42
CA LEU A 173 2.62 2.02 10.89
C LEU A 173 1.92 1.33 9.72
N LEU A 174 1.84 0.02 9.78
CA LEU A 174 1.16 -0.82 8.80
C LEU A 174 -0.12 -1.42 9.40
N PRO A 175 -1.06 -1.89 8.55
CA PRO A 175 -2.22 -2.64 9.02
C PRO A 175 -1.80 -3.90 9.78
N GLY A 176 -2.40 -4.12 10.94
CA GLY A 176 -2.08 -5.26 11.81
C GLY A 176 -1.01 -4.98 12.87
N ASP A 177 -0.26 -3.89 12.75
CA ASP A 177 0.81 -3.56 13.70
C ASP A 177 0.29 -3.35 15.12
N ILE A 178 1.11 -3.72 16.10
CA ILE A 178 0.87 -3.47 17.52
C ILE A 178 1.87 -2.44 18.01
N LEU A 179 1.38 -1.23 18.28
CA LEU A 179 2.14 -0.14 18.89
C LEU A 179 2.07 -0.23 20.42
N THR A 180 3.19 -0.20 21.10
CA THR A 180 3.26 -0.19 22.56
C THR A 180 4.04 1.02 23.05
N VAL A 181 3.43 1.77 23.97
CA VAL A 181 4.05 2.90 24.68
C VAL A 181 4.37 2.46 26.10
N GLU A 182 5.64 2.45 26.48
CA GLU A 182 6.06 2.06 27.82
C GLU A 182 5.78 3.14 28.87
N GLU A 183 5.78 2.73 30.14
CA GLU A 183 5.73 3.64 31.27
C GLU A 183 7.12 4.19 31.60
N SER A 184 7.17 5.47 31.95
CA SER A 184 8.39 6.10 32.52
C SER A 184 8.49 5.77 34.00
N PHE A 185 9.65 5.30 34.42
CA PHE A 185 9.90 4.95 35.82
C PHE A 185 10.41 6.13 36.68
N PHE A 186 10.51 7.35 36.06
CA PHE A 186 11.05 8.54 36.74
C PHE A 186 10.16 9.75 36.51
#